data_4d0657de973cf07fd0b2b04d2e3e2bfc
#
_entry.id   4d0657de973cf07fd0b2b04d2e3e2bfc
#
_cell.length_a   1.000
_cell.length_b   1.000
_cell.length_c   1.000
_cell.angle_alpha   90.00
_cell.angle_beta   90.00
_cell.angle_gamma   90.00
#
_symmetry.space_group_name_H-M   'P 1'
#
loop_
_entity.id
_entity.type
_entity.pdbx_description
1 polymer ?
#
loop_
_entity_poly.entity_id
_entity_poly.type
_entity_poly.pdbx_seq_one_letter_code
_entity_poly.pdbx_strand_id
1 'polypeptide(L)'
;LYFSDIFLPLDKTQLQDGIYHMDSTASANTFLPYKYFEGNVTGCYLLDIQESKINKIIGFSAGEFEIVSIGNDIRLDISLYLADSTCYRATYQGPAIYQ
;
A
#
# COMPACT_ATOMS: atom_id res chain seq x y z
N LEU A 1 -5.93 -5.69 -2.37
CA LEU A 1 -5.08 -4.50 -2.33
C LEU A 1 -3.62 -4.94 -2.19
N TYR A 2 -2.77 -4.42 -3.03
CA TYR A 2 -1.36 -4.77 -3.07
C TYR A 2 -0.49 -3.52 -2.97
N PHE A 3 0.60 -3.64 -2.22
CA PHE A 3 1.68 -2.67 -2.18
C PHE A 3 2.96 -3.40 -2.59
N SER A 4 3.62 -2.92 -3.61
CA SER A 4 4.99 -3.33 -3.86
C SER A 4 5.94 -2.24 -3.41
N ASP A 5 7.09 -2.62 -2.92
CA ASP A 5 8.15 -1.67 -2.59
C ASP A 5 7.75 -0.63 -1.54
N ILE A 6 7.47 -1.12 -0.33
CA ILE A 6 7.34 -0.26 0.86
C ILE A 6 8.75 -0.04 1.42
N PHE A 7 9.15 1.22 1.56
CA PHE A 7 10.47 1.60 2.06
C PHE A 7 10.39 1.94 3.54
N LEU A 8 11.07 1.13 4.36
CA LEU A 8 11.05 1.24 5.81
C LEU A 8 11.99 2.34 6.30
N PRO A 9 11.82 2.79 7.57
CA PRO A 9 12.83 3.62 8.22
C PRO A 9 14.21 2.96 8.18
N LEU A 10 15.25 3.78 8.20
CA LEU A 10 16.64 3.31 8.17
C LEU A 10 16.89 2.30 9.30
N ASP A 11 17.63 1.23 8.99
CA ASP A 11 18.00 0.16 9.92
C ASP A 11 16.82 -0.69 10.45
N LYS A 12 15.66 -0.63 9.79
CA LYS A 12 14.50 -1.46 10.15
C LYS A 12 14.22 -2.50 9.08
N THR A 13 13.75 -3.67 9.51
CA THR A 13 13.40 -4.78 8.62
C THR A 13 11.91 -5.14 8.67
N GLN A 14 11.15 -4.50 9.54
CA GLN A 14 9.70 -4.71 9.68
C GLN A 14 8.99 -3.36 9.70
N LEU A 15 7.70 -3.37 9.36
CA LEU A 15 6.88 -2.17 9.39
C LEU A 15 6.89 -1.56 10.80
N GLN A 16 7.12 -0.26 10.86
CA GLN A 16 7.14 0.52 12.09
C GLN A 16 5.88 1.37 12.17
N ASP A 17 5.48 1.74 13.39
CA ASP A 17 4.40 2.70 13.58
C ASP A 17 4.73 4.01 12.89
N GLY A 18 3.73 4.65 12.33
CA GLY A 18 3.88 5.94 11.66
C GLY A 18 3.07 6.03 10.39
N ILE A 19 3.25 7.13 9.70
CA ILE A 19 2.56 7.43 8.45
C ILE A 19 3.51 7.18 7.29
N TYR A 20 3.02 6.42 6.29
CA TYR A 20 3.75 6.10 5.07
C TYR A 20 3.06 6.81 3.91
N HIS A 21 3.82 7.56 3.12
CA HIS A 21 3.30 8.34 1.99
C HIS A 21 3.63 7.69 0.66
N MET A 22 2.74 7.83 -0.30
CA MET A 22 3.02 7.43 -1.67
C MET A 22 4.00 8.43 -2.31
N ASP A 23 5.15 7.92 -2.74
CA ASP A 23 6.23 8.74 -3.29
C ASP A 23 7.12 7.88 -4.16
N SER A 24 7.56 8.42 -5.29
CA SER A 24 8.44 7.73 -6.21
C SER A 24 9.93 7.82 -5.84
N THR A 25 10.29 8.56 -4.79
CA THR A 25 11.69 8.79 -4.40
C THR A 25 12.34 7.65 -3.64
N ALA A 26 11.56 6.66 -3.20
CA ALA A 26 12.06 5.51 -2.44
C ALA A 26 12.74 5.89 -1.10
N SER A 27 12.37 7.01 -0.52
CA SER A 27 12.86 7.42 0.80
C SER A 27 12.17 6.64 1.91
N ALA A 28 12.68 6.74 3.15
CA ALA A 28 12.09 6.07 4.29
C ALA A 28 10.61 6.49 4.49
N ASN A 29 9.78 5.55 4.92
CA ASN A 29 8.35 5.74 5.15
C ASN A 29 7.59 6.14 3.89
N THR A 30 7.95 5.54 2.75
CA THR A 30 7.24 5.73 1.50
C THR A 30 6.85 4.40 0.87
N PHE A 31 5.93 4.44 -0.09
CA PHE A 31 5.60 3.31 -0.95
C PHE A 31 5.35 3.84 -2.36
N LEU A 32 5.58 2.99 -3.36
CA LEU A 32 5.53 3.43 -4.74
C LEU A 32 4.10 3.57 -5.27
N PRO A 33 3.83 4.58 -6.14
CA PRO A 33 2.57 4.65 -6.87
C PRO A 33 2.47 3.53 -7.91
N TYR A 34 1.24 3.28 -8.37
CA TYR A 34 1.01 2.31 -9.44
C TYR A 34 1.80 2.68 -10.70
N LYS A 35 2.39 1.67 -11.31
CA LYS A 35 3.08 1.82 -12.59
C LYS A 35 2.93 0.55 -13.41
N TYR A 36 2.58 0.71 -14.69
CA TYR A 36 2.57 -0.38 -15.64
C TYR A 36 3.63 -0.10 -16.70
N PHE A 37 4.52 -1.07 -16.93
CA PHE A 37 5.57 -0.95 -17.94
C PHE A 37 5.92 -2.34 -18.48
N GLU A 38 5.79 -2.51 -19.80
CA GLU A 38 6.15 -3.74 -20.52
C GLU A 38 5.56 -5.00 -19.88
N GLY A 39 4.27 -4.97 -19.53
CA GLY A 39 3.58 -6.11 -18.93
C GLY A 39 3.80 -6.28 -17.43
N ASN A 40 4.64 -5.45 -16.82
CA ASN A 40 4.90 -5.51 -15.38
C ASN A 40 4.10 -4.46 -14.64
N VAL A 41 3.46 -4.88 -13.55
CA VAL A 41 2.70 -4.01 -12.66
C VAL A 41 3.45 -3.88 -11.35
N THR A 42 3.71 -2.65 -10.94
CA THR A 42 4.36 -2.35 -9.66
C THR A 42 3.59 -1.26 -8.91
N GLY A 43 3.94 -1.07 -7.64
CA GLY A 43 3.37 -0.02 -6.81
C GLY A 43 2.11 -0.46 -6.09
N CYS A 44 1.21 0.48 -5.90
CA CYS A 44 -0.01 0.29 -5.11
C CYS A 44 -1.21 0.12 -6.04
N TYR A 45 -1.89 -1.01 -5.94
CA TYR A 45 -3.03 -1.31 -6.80
C TYR A 45 -4.00 -2.27 -6.14
N LEU A 46 -5.24 -2.25 -6.64
CA LEU A 46 -6.31 -3.16 -6.25
C LEU A 46 -6.67 -4.03 -7.45
N LEU A 47 -6.78 -5.33 -7.23
CA LEU A 47 -7.28 -6.25 -8.25
C LEU A 47 -8.77 -6.46 -8.07
N ASP A 48 -9.53 -6.27 -9.15
CA ASP A 48 -10.93 -6.67 -9.21
C ASP A 48 -10.98 -8.07 -9.83
N ILE A 49 -11.30 -9.06 -9.00
CA ILE A 49 -11.30 -10.48 -9.39
C ILE A 49 -12.74 -10.96 -9.49
N GLN A 50 -13.11 -11.49 -10.66
CA GLN A 50 -14.43 -12.09 -10.89
C GLN A 50 -14.23 -13.49 -11.45
N GLU A 51 -14.94 -14.47 -10.87
CA GLU A 51 -14.90 -15.89 -11.29
C GLU A 51 -13.46 -16.43 -11.39
N SER A 52 -12.65 -16.10 -10.38
CA SER A 52 -11.23 -16.49 -10.30
C SER A 52 -10.35 -15.91 -11.42
N LYS A 53 -10.82 -14.86 -12.10
CA LYS A 53 -10.07 -14.15 -13.14
C LYS A 53 -9.95 -12.69 -12.80
N ILE A 54 -8.82 -12.09 -13.17
CA ILE A 54 -8.61 -10.65 -13.00
C ILE A 54 -9.48 -9.93 -14.04
N ASN A 55 -10.47 -9.16 -13.54
CA ASN A 55 -11.34 -8.35 -14.38
C ASN A 55 -10.68 -7.02 -14.74
N LYS A 56 -10.10 -6.35 -13.75
CA LYS A 56 -9.36 -5.11 -13.97
C LYS A 56 -8.37 -4.84 -12.84
N ILE A 57 -7.42 -3.96 -13.11
CA ILE A 57 -6.46 -3.45 -12.14
C ILE A 57 -6.75 -1.98 -11.90
N ILE A 58 -6.91 -1.59 -10.63
CA ILE A 58 -7.15 -0.21 -10.23
C ILE A 58 -5.86 0.30 -9.60
N GLY A 59 -5.17 1.21 -10.28
CA GLY A 59 -3.93 1.79 -9.83
C GLY A 59 -4.15 3.08 -9.06
N PHE A 60 -3.40 3.28 -7.97
CA PHE A 60 -3.48 4.48 -7.15
C PHE A 60 -2.29 5.38 -7.42
N SER A 61 -2.54 6.70 -7.52
CA SER A 61 -1.53 7.69 -7.87
C SER A 61 -1.11 8.57 -6.70
N ALA A 62 -1.84 8.55 -5.61
CA ALA A 62 -1.53 9.31 -4.40
C ALA A 62 -2.12 8.62 -3.18
N GLY A 63 -1.65 8.99 -2.00
CA GLY A 63 -2.24 8.50 -0.76
C GLY A 63 -1.24 8.28 0.35
N GLU A 64 -1.77 7.72 1.42
CA GLU A 64 -0.98 7.39 2.60
C GLU A 64 -1.62 6.26 3.38
N PHE A 65 -0.86 5.62 4.25
CA PHE A 65 -1.41 4.75 5.28
C PHE A 65 -0.68 4.99 6.59
N GLU A 66 -1.40 4.74 7.69
CA GLU A 66 -0.85 4.83 9.03
C GLU A 66 -0.85 3.45 9.69
N ILE A 67 0.24 3.13 10.38
CA ILE A 67 0.36 1.91 11.17
C ILE A 67 0.44 2.29 12.64
N VAL A 68 -0.40 1.65 13.45
CA VAL A 68 -0.38 1.76 14.91
C VAL A 68 -0.32 0.37 15.52
N SER A 69 0.67 0.11 16.38
CA SER A 69 0.78 -1.14 17.10
C SER A 69 -0.22 -1.18 18.25
N ILE A 70 -0.96 -2.29 18.36
CA ILE A 70 -1.94 -2.52 19.43
C ILE A 70 -1.66 -3.90 20.02
N GLY A 71 -0.88 -3.95 21.10
CA GLY A 71 -0.47 -5.23 21.67
C GLY A 71 0.37 -6.02 20.66
N ASN A 72 -0.08 -7.23 20.31
CA ASN A 72 0.57 -8.07 19.30
C ASN A 72 0.01 -7.85 17.89
N ASP A 73 -0.98 -6.98 17.76
CA ASP A 73 -1.62 -6.69 16.49
C ASP A 73 -1.17 -5.34 15.94
N ILE A 74 -1.52 -5.08 14.69
CA ILE A 74 -1.41 -3.76 14.09
C ILE A 74 -2.78 -3.27 13.66
N ARG A 75 -2.95 -1.97 13.67
CA ARG A 75 -4.05 -1.28 12.99
C ARG A 75 -3.48 -0.53 11.81
N LEU A 76 -4.12 -0.69 10.66
CA LEU A 76 -3.70 -0.08 9.41
C LEU A 76 -4.86 0.75 8.88
N ASP A 77 -4.67 2.06 8.81
CA ASP A 77 -5.64 2.99 8.24
C ASP A 77 -5.11 3.48 6.89
N ILE A 78 -5.86 3.24 5.82
CA ILE A 78 -5.42 3.46 4.44
C ILE A 78 -6.32 4.50 3.79
N SER A 79 -5.71 5.49 3.12
CA SER A 79 -6.40 6.47 2.28
C SER A 79 -5.65 6.59 0.96
N LEU A 80 -6.25 6.13 -0.13
CA LEU A 80 -5.62 6.10 -1.45
C LEU A 80 -6.51 6.85 -2.44
N TYR A 81 -5.88 7.44 -3.46
CA TYR A 81 -6.55 8.25 -4.46
C TYR A 81 -6.21 7.79 -5.86
N LEU A 82 -7.24 7.69 -6.68
CA LEU A 82 -7.09 7.51 -8.13
C LEU A 82 -6.71 8.84 -8.79
N ALA A 83 -6.30 8.76 -10.05
CA ALA A 83 -5.94 9.95 -10.82
C ALA A 83 -7.09 10.96 -10.97
N ASP A 84 -8.35 10.49 -10.90
CA ASP A 84 -9.54 11.33 -10.95
C ASP A 84 -9.96 11.88 -9.58
N SER A 85 -9.12 11.71 -8.55
CA SER A 85 -9.37 12.11 -7.16
C SER A 85 -10.42 11.27 -6.43
N THR A 86 -10.86 10.15 -6.98
CA THR A 86 -11.70 9.19 -6.25
C THR A 86 -10.90 8.60 -5.10
N CYS A 87 -11.49 8.62 -3.89
CA CYS A 87 -10.83 8.16 -2.68
C CYS A 87 -11.23 6.73 -2.34
N TYR A 88 -10.26 5.91 -2.04
CA TYR A 88 -10.43 4.57 -1.47
C TYR A 88 -9.91 4.59 -0.04
N ARG A 89 -10.77 4.16 0.91
CA ARG A 89 -10.39 4.07 2.31
C ARG A 89 -10.63 2.67 2.84
N ALA A 90 -9.71 2.21 3.67
CA ALA A 90 -9.83 0.90 4.32
C ALA A 90 -9.16 0.93 5.68
N THR A 91 -9.64 0.07 6.57
CA THR A 91 -9.03 -0.14 7.88
C THR A 91 -8.86 -1.63 8.09
N TYR A 92 -7.70 -2.03 8.56
CA TYR A 92 -7.40 -3.40 8.97
C TYR A 92 -6.90 -3.39 10.41
N GLN A 93 -7.35 -4.36 11.19
CA GLN A 93 -6.79 -4.60 12.53
C GLN A 93 -6.64 -6.10 12.72
N GLY A 94 -5.43 -6.53 13.07
CA GLY A 94 -5.12 -7.93 13.26
C GLY A 94 -3.62 -8.16 13.27
N PRO A 95 -3.18 -9.43 13.26
CA PRO A 95 -1.76 -9.73 13.27
C PRO A 95 -1.08 -9.33 11.96
N ALA A 96 0.17 -8.88 12.07
CA ALA A 96 1.04 -8.70 10.92
C ALA A 96 1.87 -9.97 10.73
N ILE A 97 1.90 -10.49 9.49
CA ILE A 97 2.66 -11.68 9.15
C ILE A 97 3.83 -11.25 8.26
N TYR A 98 5.04 -11.55 8.70
CA TYR A 98 6.27 -11.24 7.97
C TYR A 98 6.85 -12.53 7.39
N GLN A 99 7.31 -12.44 6.15
CA GLN A 99 7.91 -13.58 5.45
C GLN A 99 9.35 -13.29 5.06
#